data_a35215476dbe7c2933cf58fcf582a0b7
#
_entry.id   a35215476dbe7c2933cf58fcf582a0b7
#
_cell.length_a   1.000
_cell.length_b   1.000
_cell.length_c   1.000
_cell.angle_alpha   90.00
_cell.angle_beta   90.00
_cell.angle_gamma   90.00
#
_symmetry.space_group_name_H-M   'P 1'
#
loop_
_entity.id
_entity.type
_entity.pdbx_description
1 polymer ?
#
loop_
_entity_poly.entity_id
_entity_poly.type
_entity_poly.pdbx_seq_one_letter_code
_entity_poly.pdbx_strand_id
1 'polypeptide(L)'
;LGDVYKRQIVSNLITVFKYLLLQFLPKAFASLPVVDFGWPGIDITLFGETFKWNILGYDAAHGGLPYFCAYMIAMVIGECINFPIQRSLVFRSKGNLAKQIGWYVLAFCVITCIVNSINCIWVAVAGLLVPDFIYNIGTTVLNGGISMVIFFFVNKIIFPEGEAAK
;
A
#
# COMPACT_ATOMS: atom_id res chain seq x y z
N LEU A 1 -21.03 -1.78 17.37
CA LEU A 1 -21.45 -1.51 15.97
C LEU A 1 -20.93 -0.16 15.47
N GLY A 2 -21.06 0.95 16.24
CA GLY A 2 -20.61 2.28 15.80
C GLY A 2 -19.11 2.39 15.51
N ASP A 3 -18.26 1.69 16.25
CA ASP A 3 -16.80 1.75 16.06
C ASP A 3 -16.34 0.98 14.82
N VAL A 4 -17.04 -0.08 14.42
CA VAL A 4 -16.76 -0.81 13.17
C VAL A 4 -17.05 0.06 11.95
N TYR A 5 -18.18 0.78 11.95
CA TYR A 5 -18.51 1.71 10.86
C TYR A 5 -17.53 2.88 10.77
N LYS A 6 -17.10 3.44 11.90
CA LYS A 6 -16.07 4.49 11.90
C LYS A 6 -14.76 4.00 11.29
N ARG A 7 -14.32 2.80 11.67
CA ARG A 7 -13.13 2.15 11.09
C ARG A 7 -13.24 2.06 9.57
N GLN A 8 -14.37 1.55 9.08
CA GLN A 8 -14.57 1.34 7.66
C GLN A 8 -14.63 2.65 6.87
N ILE A 9 -15.33 3.66 7.40
CA ILE A 9 -15.40 4.99 6.78
C ILE A 9 -14.00 5.60 6.69
N VAL A 10 -13.23 5.58 7.78
CA VAL A 10 -11.87 6.13 7.80
C VAL A 10 -10.95 5.38 6.82
N SER A 11 -10.99 4.05 6.84
CA SER A 11 -10.19 3.23 5.92
C SER A 11 -10.52 3.54 4.46
N ASN A 12 -11.80 3.65 4.12
CA ASN A 12 -12.24 3.99 2.77
C ASN A 12 -11.79 5.40 2.35
N LEU A 13 -11.89 6.39 3.25
CA LEU A 13 -11.44 7.76 2.99
C LEU A 13 -9.92 7.81 2.74
N ILE A 14 -9.12 7.06 3.51
CA ILE A 14 -7.68 6.97 3.30
C ILE A 14 -7.36 6.30 1.96
N THR A 15 -8.11 5.25 1.59
CA THR A 15 -7.94 4.56 0.29
C THR A 15 -8.25 5.52 -0.87
N VAL A 16 -9.35 6.26 -0.80
CA VAL A 16 -9.69 7.27 -1.81
C VAL A 16 -8.62 8.36 -1.88
N PHE A 17 -8.12 8.81 -0.75
CA PHE A 17 -7.06 9.80 -0.69
C PHE A 17 -5.76 9.30 -1.32
N LYS A 18 -5.33 8.07 -1.01
CA LYS A 18 -4.16 7.44 -1.65
C LYS A 18 -4.36 7.32 -3.17
N TYR A 19 -5.56 6.93 -3.61
CA TYR A 19 -5.89 6.85 -5.02
C TYR A 19 -5.75 8.23 -5.70
N LEU A 20 -6.29 9.28 -5.11
CA LEU A 20 -6.16 10.64 -5.64
C LEU A 20 -4.68 11.08 -5.71
N LEU A 21 -3.90 10.79 -4.67
CA LEU A 21 -2.46 11.09 -4.71
C LEU A 21 -1.77 10.39 -5.87
N LEU A 22 -2.08 9.12 -6.14
CA LEU A 22 -1.50 8.35 -7.26
C LEU A 22 -1.93 8.87 -8.65
N GLN A 23 -3.00 9.66 -8.75
CA GLN A 23 -3.35 10.33 -10.02
C GLN A 23 -2.47 11.56 -10.31
N PHE A 24 -1.96 12.23 -9.27
CA PHE A 24 -1.22 13.48 -9.41
C PHE A 24 0.28 13.33 -9.19
N LEU A 25 0.71 12.52 -8.23
CA LEU A 25 2.12 12.35 -7.89
C LEU A 25 3.02 11.87 -9.05
N PRO A 26 2.60 10.92 -9.92
CA PRO A 26 3.44 10.53 -11.05
C PRO A 26 3.77 11.69 -11.98
N LYS A 27 2.86 12.67 -12.13
CA LYS A 27 3.09 13.87 -12.93
C LYS A 27 4.16 14.77 -12.31
N ALA A 28 4.24 14.83 -10.98
CA ALA A 28 5.27 15.58 -10.28
C ALA A 28 6.67 14.96 -10.46
N PHE A 29 6.73 13.66 -10.72
CA PHE A 29 7.97 12.93 -10.98
C PHE A 29 8.25 12.67 -12.46
N ALA A 30 7.47 13.28 -13.36
CA ALA A 30 7.63 13.10 -14.81
C ALA A 30 9.01 13.53 -15.37
N SER A 31 9.76 14.34 -14.62
CA SER A 31 11.13 14.73 -14.97
C SER A 31 12.18 13.67 -14.68
N LEU A 32 11.85 12.64 -13.87
CA LEU A 32 12.76 11.55 -13.59
C LEU A 32 12.83 10.59 -14.79
N PRO A 33 14.00 9.97 -15.03
CA PRO A 33 14.13 8.99 -16.10
C PRO A 33 13.27 7.76 -15.82
N VAL A 34 12.54 7.29 -16.84
CA VAL A 34 11.78 6.04 -16.77
C VAL A 34 12.74 4.89 -17.00
N VAL A 35 13.27 4.37 -15.92
CA VAL A 35 14.22 3.25 -15.91
C VAL A 35 13.71 2.13 -15.01
N ASP A 36 14.22 0.92 -15.26
CA ASP A 36 13.99 -0.19 -14.33
C ASP A 36 14.51 0.19 -12.96
N PHE A 37 13.64 0.14 -11.97
CA PHE A 37 14.01 0.42 -10.59
C PHE A 37 13.33 -0.60 -9.68
N GLY A 38 14.12 -1.49 -9.11
CA GLY A 38 13.57 -2.48 -8.20
C GLY A 38 14.55 -3.59 -7.86
N TRP A 39 14.16 -4.36 -6.86
CA TRP A 39 14.89 -5.50 -6.36
C TRP A 39 13.91 -6.67 -6.09
N PRO A 40 14.23 -7.92 -6.45
CA PRO A 40 15.49 -8.42 -7.03
C PRO A 40 15.59 -8.31 -8.55
N GLY A 41 14.58 -7.87 -9.29
CA GLY A 41 14.66 -7.73 -10.76
C GLY A 41 14.67 -9.06 -11.52
N ILE A 42 13.87 -10.04 -11.10
CA ILE A 42 13.81 -11.37 -11.69
C ILE A 42 12.89 -11.36 -12.91
N ASP A 43 13.41 -11.80 -14.07
CA ASP A 43 12.58 -11.94 -15.26
C ASP A 43 11.62 -13.12 -15.10
N ILE A 44 10.32 -12.85 -15.17
CA ILE A 44 9.23 -13.83 -15.11
C ILE A 44 8.41 -13.72 -16.39
N THR A 45 8.07 -14.87 -16.97
CA THR A 45 7.17 -14.94 -18.13
C THR A 45 5.85 -15.58 -17.71
N LEU A 46 4.75 -14.80 -17.83
CA LEU A 46 3.40 -15.27 -17.58
C LEU A 46 2.49 -14.86 -18.75
N PHE A 47 1.67 -15.77 -19.22
CA PHE A 47 0.71 -15.55 -20.32
C PHE A 47 1.32 -14.97 -21.60
N GLY A 48 2.63 -15.27 -21.84
CA GLY A 48 3.36 -14.79 -23.01
C GLY A 48 4.05 -13.44 -22.84
N GLU A 49 3.85 -12.75 -21.73
CA GLU A 49 4.57 -11.51 -21.38
C GLU A 49 5.72 -11.77 -20.44
N THR A 50 6.86 -11.13 -20.72
CA THR A 50 8.04 -11.16 -19.86
C THR A 50 8.20 -9.81 -19.16
N PHE A 51 8.22 -9.82 -17.83
CA PHE A 51 8.36 -8.63 -17.01
C PHE A 51 9.35 -8.88 -15.87
N LYS A 52 9.89 -7.80 -15.30
CA LYS A 52 10.77 -7.89 -14.12
C LYS A 52 9.94 -7.89 -12.85
N TRP A 53 9.88 -9.04 -12.19
CA TRP A 53 9.26 -9.13 -10.89
C TRP A 53 10.17 -8.55 -9.80
N ASN A 54 9.58 -7.71 -8.96
CA ASN A 54 10.26 -7.04 -7.87
C ASN A 54 9.47 -7.17 -6.55
N ILE A 55 10.20 -7.37 -5.46
CA ILE A 55 9.65 -7.22 -4.11
C ILE A 55 9.38 -5.75 -3.82
N LEU A 56 10.28 -4.86 -4.26
CA LEU A 56 10.12 -3.41 -4.23
C LEU A 56 10.55 -2.83 -5.58
N GLY A 57 9.70 -2.01 -6.18
CA GLY A 57 9.98 -1.31 -7.42
C GLY A 57 9.18 -1.81 -8.61
N TYR A 58 9.41 -1.16 -9.75
CA TYR A 58 8.73 -1.43 -11.02
C TYR A 58 9.72 -1.37 -12.17
N ASP A 59 9.47 -2.14 -13.23
CA ASP A 59 10.23 -2.04 -14.47
C ASP A 59 9.80 -0.79 -15.27
N ALA A 60 10.60 -0.41 -16.26
CA ALA A 60 10.35 0.78 -17.08
C ALA A 60 9.03 0.69 -17.86
N ALA A 61 8.62 -0.51 -18.30
CA ALA A 61 7.36 -0.73 -19.01
C ALA A 61 6.14 -0.42 -18.14
N HIS A 62 6.27 -0.55 -16.81
CA HIS A 62 5.22 -0.33 -15.83
C HIS A 62 5.47 0.92 -14.96
N GLY A 63 6.16 1.91 -15.52
CA GLY A 63 6.35 3.23 -14.93
C GLY A 63 7.67 3.46 -14.18
N GLY A 64 8.44 2.39 -13.91
CA GLY A 64 9.80 2.46 -13.35
C GLY A 64 9.98 3.35 -12.12
N LEU A 65 11.10 4.06 -12.08
CA LEU A 65 11.47 4.95 -10.97
C LEU A 65 10.42 6.03 -10.65
N PRO A 66 9.86 6.78 -11.63
CA PRO A 66 8.87 7.83 -11.33
C PRO A 66 7.62 7.29 -10.63
N TYR A 67 7.09 6.17 -11.12
CA TYR A 67 5.92 5.54 -10.53
C TYR A 67 6.21 5.00 -9.13
N PHE A 68 7.37 4.37 -8.94
CA PHE A 68 7.80 3.88 -7.64
C PHE A 68 7.90 5.00 -6.60
N CYS A 69 8.52 6.14 -6.95
CA CYS A 69 8.60 7.31 -6.07
C CYS A 69 7.20 7.84 -5.69
N ALA A 70 6.32 7.99 -6.67
CA ALA A 70 4.95 8.43 -6.44
C ALA A 70 4.19 7.47 -5.53
N TYR A 71 4.30 6.17 -5.79
CA TYR A 71 3.69 5.11 -5.00
C TYR A 71 4.16 5.14 -3.54
N MET A 72 5.48 5.18 -3.32
CA MET A 72 6.05 5.19 -1.97
C MET A 72 5.63 6.42 -1.17
N ILE A 73 5.64 7.60 -1.80
CA ILE A 73 5.19 8.84 -1.13
C ILE A 73 3.71 8.77 -0.79
N ALA A 74 2.85 8.31 -1.70
CA ALA A 74 1.42 8.14 -1.42
C ALA A 74 1.19 7.17 -0.26
N MET A 75 1.93 6.06 -0.21
CA MET A 75 1.85 5.09 0.88
C MET A 75 2.30 5.69 2.21
N VAL A 76 3.45 6.34 2.26
CA VAL A 76 3.97 6.97 3.49
C VAL A 76 3.01 8.03 4.02
N ILE A 77 2.53 8.94 3.16
CA ILE A 77 1.55 9.97 3.57
C ILE A 77 0.28 9.32 4.10
N GLY A 78 -0.24 8.31 3.39
CA GLY A 78 -1.42 7.58 3.83
C GLY A 78 -1.25 6.93 5.20
N GLU A 79 -0.10 6.32 5.47
CA GLU A 79 0.16 5.70 6.77
C GLU A 79 0.45 6.71 7.88
N CYS A 80 1.05 7.85 7.58
CA CYS A 80 1.18 8.97 8.54
C CYS A 80 -0.18 9.50 9.01
N ILE A 81 -1.20 9.45 8.16
CA ILE A 81 -2.58 9.80 8.50
C ILE A 81 -3.26 8.63 9.22
N ASN A 82 -3.07 7.40 8.72
CA ASN A 82 -3.73 6.20 9.22
C ASN A 82 -3.31 5.86 10.66
N PHE A 83 -2.02 5.93 10.98
CA PHE A 83 -1.48 5.57 12.29
C PHE A 83 -2.17 6.29 13.46
N PRO A 84 -2.22 7.65 13.51
CA PRO A 84 -2.87 8.36 14.62
C PRO A 84 -4.36 8.06 14.71
N ILE A 85 -5.03 7.86 13.57
CA ILE A 85 -6.45 7.50 13.54
C ILE A 85 -6.66 6.10 14.11
N GLN A 86 -5.88 5.12 13.68
CA GLN A 86 -5.95 3.76 14.22
C GLN A 86 -5.68 3.77 15.73
N ARG A 87 -4.63 4.43 16.16
CA ARG A 87 -4.25 4.49 17.57
C ARG A 87 -5.31 5.15 18.45
N SER A 88 -5.84 6.29 18.03
CA SER A 88 -6.72 7.14 18.89
C SER A 88 -8.20 6.81 18.75
N LEU A 89 -8.70 6.61 17.53
CA LEU A 89 -10.13 6.42 17.28
C LEU A 89 -10.54 4.95 17.28
N VAL A 90 -9.65 4.10 16.79
CA VAL A 90 -9.97 2.69 16.58
C VAL A 90 -9.63 1.87 17.81
N PHE A 91 -8.37 1.88 18.22
CA PHE A 91 -7.89 1.06 19.32
C PHE A 91 -7.87 1.79 20.65
N ARG A 92 -7.99 3.12 20.64
CA ARG A 92 -7.94 3.98 21.84
C ARG A 92 -6.76 3.65 22.76
N SER A 93 -5.64 3.28 22.14
CA SER A 93 -4.48 2.79 22.84
C SER A 93 -3.76 3.89 23.61
N LYS A 94 -3.44 3.62 24.87
CA LYS A 94 -2.62 4.47 25.75
C LYS A 94 -1.19 3.94 25.92
N GLY A 95 -0.83 2.89 25.22
CA GLY A 95 0.49 2.27 25.31
C GLY A 95 1.64 3.19 24.83
N ASN A 96 2.87 2.72 25.02
CA ASN A 96 4.08 3.48 24.68
C ASN A 96 4.10 3.84 23.19
N LEU A 97 4.03 5.14 22.88
CA LEU A 97 3.95 5.66 21.52
C LEU A 97 5.17 5.26 20.67
N ALA A 98 6.37 5.38 21.21
CA ALA A 98 7.61 5.09 20.47
C ALA A 98 7.67 3.60 20.08
N LYS A 99 7.30 2.70 20.99
CA LYS A 99 7.23 1.26 20.71
C LYS A 99 6.18 0.93 19.63
N GLN A 100 5.01 1.57 19.73
CA GLN A 100 3.94 1.39 18.73
C GLN A 100 4.35 1.90 17.35
N ILE A 101 4.98 3.07 17.26
CA ILE A 101 5.53 3.60 16.01
C ILE A 101 6.57 2.63 15.43
N GLY A 102 7.51 2.14 16.22
CA GLY A 102 8.53 1.20 15.76
C GLY A 102 7.95 -0.07 15.14
N TRP A 103 7.00 -0.71 15.82
CA TRP A 103 6.31 -1.89 15.30
C TRP A 103 5.46 -1.57 14.05
N TYR A 104 4.80 -0.39 14.04
CA TYR A 104 3.99 0.02 12.90
C TYR A 104 4.83 0.27 11.65
N VAL A 105 6.00 0.92 11.80
CA VAL A 105 6.94 1.14 10.69
C VAL A 105 7.49 -0.19 10.17
N LEU A 106 7.86 -1.11 11.07
CA LEU A 106 8.31 -2.44 10.66
C LEU A 106 7.21 -3.18 9.87
N ALA A 107 6.00 -3.16 10.39
CA ALA A 107 4.84 -3.75 9.71
C ALA A 107 4.59 -3.10 8.35
N PHE A 108 4.65 -1.76 8.27
CA PHE A 108 4.52 -1.02 7.02
C PHE A 108 5.55 -1.47 5.97
N CYS A 109 6.82 -1.61 6.36
CA CYS A 109 7.86 -2.09 5.45
C CYS A 109 7.57 -3.50 4.92
N VAL A 110 7.20 -4.43 5.80
CA VAL A 110 6.87 -5.81 5.41
C VAL A 110 5.65 -5.86 4.51
N ILE A 111 4.58 -5.13 4.87
CA ILE A 111 3.34 -5.07 4.08
C ILE A 111 3.61 -4.46 2.71
N THR A 112 4.40 -3.39 2.65
CA THR A 112 4.76 -2.75 1.38
C THR A 112 5.50 -3.71 0.46
N CYS A 113 6.44 -4.50 0.98
CA CYS A 113 7.13 -5.53 0.19
C CYS A 113 6.15 -6.58 -0.36
N ILE A 114 5.23 -7.09 0.47
CA ILE A 114 4.24 -8.08 0.06
C ILE A 114 3.29 -7.51 -1.00
N VAL A 115 2.73 -6.34 -0.73
CA VAL A 115 1.76 -5.70 -1.64
C VAL A 115 2.42 -5.34 -2.96
N ASN A 116 3.61 -4.74 -2.94
CA ASN A 116 4.33 -4.39 -4.16
C ASN A 116 4.69 -5.63 -4.99
N SER A 117 5.14 -6.70 -4.33
CA SER A 117 5.46 -7.97 -4.99
C SER A 117 4.26 -8.56 -5.75
N ILE A 118 3.09 -8.56 -5.12
CA ILE A 118 1.84 -9.03 -5.75
C ILE A 118 1.36 -8.06 -6.83
N ASN A 119 1.46 -6.76 -6.57
CA ASN A 119 1.06 -5.73 -7.52
C ASN A 119 1.93 -5.74 -8.77
N CYS A 120 3.21 -6.07 -8.68
CA CYS A 120 4.10 -6.22 -9.82
C CYS A 120 3.58 -7.27 -10.81
N ILE A 121 3.10 -8.42 -10.31
CA ILE A 121 2.48 -9.47 -11.13
C ILE A 121 1.15 -8.98 -11.70
N TRP A 122 0.32 -8.36 -10.87
CA TRP A 122 -0.98 -7.85 -11.32
C TRP A 122 -0.85 -6.85 -12.45
N VAL A 123 0.03 -5.85 -12.31
CA VAL A 123 0.24 -4.79 -13.30
C VAL A 123 0.71 -5.37 -14.64
N ALA A 124 1.62 -6.35 -14.61
CA ALA A 124 2.13 -6.99 -15.81
C ALA A 124 1.08 -7.82 -16.56
N VAL A 125 0.21 -8.52 -15.82
CA VAL A 125 -0.74 -9.48 -16.41
C VAL A 125 -2.11 -8.86 -16.69
N ALA A 126 -2.57 -7.97 -15.80
CA ALA A 126 -3.92 -7.43 -15.89
C ALA A 126 -4.13 -6.55 -17.13
N GLY A 127 -3.10 -5.80 -17.55
CA GLY A 127 -3.15 -5.00 -18.77
C GLY A 127 -3.43 -5.79 -20.03
N LEU A 128 -3.16 -7.10 -20.02
CA LEU A 128 -3.42 -8.02 -21.13
C LEU A 128 -4.83 -8.63 -21.08
N LEU A 129 -5.35 -8.81 -19.88
CA LEU A 129 -6.54 -9.63 -19.64
C LEU A 129 -7.81 -8.81 -19.42
N VAL A 130 -7.68 -7.55 -19.00
CA VAL A 130 -8.84 -6.74 -18.62
C VAL A 130 -8.78 -5.34 -19.21
N PRO A 131 -9.96 -4.73 -19.53
CA PRO A 131 -10.04 -3.33 -19.95
C PRO A 131 -9.50 -2.38 -18.88
N ASP A 132 -9.01 -1.20 -19.30
CA ASP A 132 -8.39 -0.18 -18.41
C ASP A 132 -9.24 0.18 -17.18
N PHE A 133 -10.56 0.22 -17.35
CA PHE A 133 -11.48 0.49 -16.25
C PHE A 133 -11.40 -0.58 -15.15
N ILE A 134 -11.41 -1.86 -15.55
CA ILE A 134 -11.30 -3.01 -14.62
C ILE A 134 -9.90 -3.07 -14.04
N TYR A 135 -8.87 -2.76 -14.84
CA TYR A 135 -7.48 -2.67 -14.39
C TYR A 135 -7.32 -1.71 -13.21
N ASN A 136 -7.82 -0.48 -13.34
CA ASN A 136 -7.69 0.54 -12.30
C ASN A 136 -8.44 0.17 -11.01
N ILE A 137 -9.65 -0.36 -11.14
CA ILE A 137 -10.43 -0.85 -10.00
C ILE A 137 -9.71 -2.03 -9.34
N GLY A 138 -9.29 -3.02 -10.14
CA GLY A 138 -8.59 -4.20 -9.65
C GLY A 138 -7.29 -3.85 -8.92
N THR A 139 -6.49 -2.94 -9.45
CA THR A 139 -5.27 -2.44 -8.81
C THR A 139 -5.59 -1.81 -7.45
N THR A 140 -6.62 -0.97 -7.38
CA THR A 140 -7.02 -0.31 -6.14
C THR A 140 -7.54 -1.32 -5.11
N VAL A 141 -8.41 -2.23 -5.53
CA VAL A 141 -9.00 -3.25 -4.65
C VAL A 141 -7.94 -4.23 -4.15
N LEU A 142 -7.05 -4.67 -5.02
CA LEU A 142 -5.98 -5.61 -4.67
C LEU A 142 -5.02 -4.97 -3.65
N ASN A 143 -4.52 -3.79 -3.94
CA ASN A 143 -3.61 -3.08 -3.03
C ASN A 143 -4.29 -2.72 -1.70
N GLY A 144 -5.49 -2.16 -1.76
CA GLY A 144 -6.26 -1.79 -0.58
C GLY A 144 -6.72 -3.00 0.23
N GLY A 145 -7.22 -4.04 -0.43
CA GLY A 145 -7.73 -5.25 0.21
C GLY A 145 -6.64 -6.03 0.93
N ILE A 146 -5.51 -6.28 0.29
CA ILE A 146 -4.37 -6.99 0.91
C ILE A 146 -3.85 -6.19 2.10
N SER A 147 -3.61 -4.89 1.92
CA SER A 147 -3.15 -4.02 3.01
C SER A 147 -4.12 -4.03 4.17
N MET A 148 -5.43 -3.93 3.92
CA MET A 148 -6.46 -3.92 4.96
C MET A 148 -6.45 -5.21 5.77
N VAL A 149 -6.39 -6.37 5.12
CA VAL A 149 -6.37 -7.66 5.81
C VAL A 149 -5.13 -7.80 6.68
N ILE A 150 -3.95 -7.50 6.14
CA ILE A 150 -2.71 -7.64 6.88
C ILE A 150 -2.65 -6.64 8.03
N PHE A 151 -2.97 -5.36 7.80
CA PHE A 151 -3.01 -4.35 8.85
C PHE A 151 -4.05 -4.65 9.93
N PHE A 152 -5.16 -5.30 9.60
CA PHE A 152 -6.13 -5.70 10.60
C PHE A 152 -5.52 -6.64 11.66
N PHE A 153 -4.77 -7.65 11.22
CA PHE A 153 -4.11 -8.58 12.15
C PHE A 153 -2.94 -7.91 12.87
N VAL A 154 -2.12 -7.16 12.16
CA VAL A 154 -0.94 -6.49 12.71
C VAL A 154 -1.35 -5.43 13.73
N ASN A 155 -2.39 -4.65 13.46
CA ASN A 155 -2.87 -3.63 14.39
C ASN A 155 -3.40 -4.23 15.71
N LYS A 156 -3.98 -5.44 15.68
CA LYS A 156 -4.34 -6.16 16.92
C LYS A 156 -3.13 -6.49 17.79
N ILE A 157 -1.97 -6.74 17.17
CA ILE A 157 -0.72 -7.03 17.87
C ILE A 157 -0.09 -5.74 18.40
N ILE A 158 -0.09 -4.67 17.58
CA ILE A 158 0.51 -3.37 17.93
C ILE A 158 -0.32 -2.62 18.98
N PHE A 159 -1.64 -2.74 18.89
CA PHE A 159 -2.61 -2.07 19.76
C PHE A 159 -3.51 -3.11 20.46
N PRO A 160 -3.00 -3.86 21.43
CA PRO A 160 -3.80 -4.88 22.13
C PRO A 160 -5.02 -4.23 22.80
N GLU A 161 -6.18 -4.83 22.57
CA GLU A 161 -7.42 -4.42 23.26
C GLU A 161 -7.28 -4.78 24.74
N GLY A 162 -7.35 -3.80 25.63
CA GLY A 162 -7.31 -4.02 27.08
C GLY A 162 -6.38 -3.12 27.87
N GLU A 163 -5.45 -2.40 27.26
CA GLU A 163 -4.67 -1.37 27.99
C GLU A 163 -5.45 -0.06 28.23
N ALA A 164 -6.65 0.05 27.69
CA ALA A 164 -7.53 1.21 27.90
C ALA A 164 -8.34 1.17 29.19
N ALA A 165 -8.27 0.08 29.96
CA ALA A 165 -9.12 -0.19 31.13
C ALA A 165 -8.36 -0.41 32.45
N LYS A 166 -7.09 0.02 32.56
CA LYS A 166 -6.37 0.05 33.85
C LYS A 166 -5.86 1.43 34.16
#